data_18c590716481446208803b01dee5e889
#
_entry.id   18c590716481446208803b01dee5e889
#
_cell.length_a   1.000
_cell.length_b   1.000
_cell.length_c   1.000
_cell.angle_alpha   90.00
_cell.angle_beta   90.00
_cell.angle_gamma   90.00
#
_symmetry.space_group_name_H-M   'P 1'
#
loop_
_entity.id
_entity.type
_entity.pdbx_description
1 polymer ?
#
loop_
_entity_poly.entity_id
_entity_poly.type
_entity_poly.pdbx_seq_one_letter_code
_entity_poly.pdbx_strand_id
1 'polypeptide(L)'
;WHVAEESIHHRDEDTRSNFLNAIGNILGDSRFILRYLLKDAGAEMGYRIYTGSGLVIPGSSVLTSDPFFLNGELLKEHRHFSLSSGAYKAIVETQMFLKRNVNPVFLGGFIVIDYPIKESKYGYLPPIATSVSLSASIMRYDELMSSIDIGLMMSHSSQGKWNGLPEPNSESLMLSPSIGYLFNTRFGAVALNLQKPYMIFGAFVQNEGDIDQRSDVWQISFALRFLSKRE
;
A
#
# COMPACT_ATOMS: atom_id res chain seq x y z
N TRP A 1 10.62 4.17 -6.24
CA TRP A 1 10.40 4.93 -7.49
C TRP A 1 9.44 4.11 -8.34
N HIS A 2 8.29 4.69 -8.66
CA HIS A 2 7.40 4.12 -9.64
C HIS A 2 7.63 4.85 -10.96
N VAL A 3 7.92 4.08 -12.00
CA VAL A 3 8.12 4.59 -13.35
C VAL A 3 7.17 3.80 -14.24
N ALA A 4 6.11 4.43 -14.69
CA ALA A 4 5.17 3.84 -15.62
C ALA A 4 4.51 4.95 -16.45
N GLU A 5 4.15 4.61 -17.66
CA GLU A 5 3.34 5.45 -18.54
C GLU A 5 1.91 4.92 -18.51
N GLU A 6 0.95 5.78 -18.22
CA GLU A 6 -0.45 5.42 -18.15
C GLU A 6 -1.22 6.04 -19.30
N SER A 7 -1.95 5.22 -20.03
CA SER A 7 -2.93 5.66 -21.02
C SER A 7 -4.21 4.88 -20.78
N ILE A 8 -5.28 5.56 -20.40
CA ILE A 8 -6.57 4.94 -20.18
C ILE A 8 -7.59 5.61 -21.11
N HIS A 9 -8.29 4.78 -21.88
CA HIS A 9 -9.43 5.21 -22.65
C HIS A 9 -10.70 5.04 -21.80
N HIS A 10 -11.41 6.12 -21.63
CA HIS A 10 -12.70 6.15 -20.97
C HIS A 10 -13.78 6.52 -22.00
N ARG A 11 -14.88 5.78 -22.01
CA ARG A 11 -16.05 6.09 -22.80
C ARG A 11 -17.17 6.52 -21.88
N ASP A 12 -17.67 7.72 -22.10
CA ASP A 12 -18.89 8.18 -21.48
C ASP A 12 -20.08 7.63 -22.27
N GLU A 13 -20.91 6.81 -21.64
CA GLU A 13 -22.08 6.19 -22.26
C GLU A 13 -23.15 7.23 -22.62
N ASP A 14 -23.28 8.28 -21.84
CA ASP A 14 -24.30 9.32 -22.04
C ASP A 14 -23.99 10.23 -23.24
N THR A 15 -22.73 10.58 -23.41
CA THR A 15 -22.29 11.48 -24.48
C THR A 15 -21.80 10.78 -25.73
N ARG A 16 -21.55 9.46 -25.66
CA ARG A 16 -20.84 8.67 -26.67
C ARG A 16 -19.47 9.25 -27.04
N SER A 17 -18.94 10.14 -26.22
CA SER A 17 -17.61 10.72 -26.40
C SER A 17 -16.55 9.76 -25.90
N ASN A 18 -15.49 9.60 -26.67
CA ASN A 18 -14.29 8.91 -26.20
C ASN A 18 -13.39 9.97 -25.58
N PHE A 19 -13.11 9.84 -24.28
CA PHE A 19 -12.10 10.65 -23.63
C PHE A 19 -10.75 9.93 -23.76
N LEU A 20 -9.79 10.59 -24.39
CA LEU A 20 -8.40 10.16 -24.36
C LEU A 20 -7.78 10.74 -23.09
N ASN A 21 -7.37 9.87 -22.19
CA ASN A 21 -6.58 10.32 -21.05
C ASN A 21 -5.22 10.80 -21.55
N ALA A 22 -4.82 11.98 -21.11
CA ALA A 22 -3.48 12.45 -21.39
C ALA A 22 -2.45 11.48 -20.81
N ILE A 23 -1.39 11.25 -21.57
CA ILE A 23 -0.24 10.48 -21.09
C ILE A 23 0.36 11.23 -19.91
N GLY A 24 0.37 10.59 -18.74
CA GLY A 24 0.98 11.15 -17.54
C GLY A 24 2.50 11.14 -17.65
N ASN A 25 3.15 12.00 -16.87
CA ASN A 25 4.58 11.88 -16.66
C ASN A 25 4.92 10.58 -15.92
N ILE A 26 6.13 10.07 -16.12
CA ILE A 26 6.55 8.74 -15.67
C ILE A 26 7.00 8.67 -14.21
N LEU A 27 7.18 9.80 -13.51
CA LEU A 27 7.70 9.82 -12.15
C LEU A 27 6.57 9.93 -11.12
N GLY A 28 6.44 8.89 -10.32
CA GLY A 28 5.60 8.88 -9.13
C GLY A 28 6.26 9.53 -7.92
N ASP A 29 5.62 9.39 -6.77
CA ASP A 29 6.10 9.95 -5.50
C ASP A 29 7.41 9.28 -5.06
N SER A 30 8.33 10.09 -4.51
CA SER A 30 9.56 9.62 -3.86
C SER A 30 9.38 9.64 -2.34
N ARG A 31 9.77 8.54 -1.67
CA ARG A 31 9.62 8.40 -0.22
C ARG A 31 11.00 8.35 0.44
N PHE A 32 11.21 9.19 1.45
CA PHE A 32 12.42 9.24 2.27
C PHE A 32 12.03 9.02 3.72
N ILE A 33 12.60 8.01 4.35
CA ILE A 33 12.31 7.65 5.75
C ILE A 33 13.63 7.48 6.48
N LEU A 34 13.75 8.17 7.61
CA LEU A 34 14.80 7.93 8.59
C LEU A 34 14.22 7.07 9.71
N ARG A 35 14.84 5.93 9.95
CA ARG A 35 14.40 4.98 10.96
C ARG A 35 15.42 4.89 12.07
N TYR A 36 14.94 4.93 13.29
CA TYR A 36 15.75 4.88 14.50
C TYR A 36 15.34 3.69 15.39
N LEU A 37 16.32 2.96 15.90
CA LEU A 37 16.13 1.89 16.87
C LEU A 37 15.96 2.50 18.26
N LEU A 38 14.72 2.54 18.76
CA LEU A 38 14.41 3.08 20.09
C LEU A 38 14.82 2.14 21.22
N LYS A 39 14.60 0.84 21.02
CA LYS A 39 14.88 -0.17 22.02
C LYS A 39 15.33 -1.47 21.38
N ASP A 40 16.41 -2.01 21.92
CA ASP A 40 16.90 -3.36 21.64
C ASP A 40 17.07 -4.07 22.99
N ALA A 41 16.29 -5.12 23.20
CA ALA A 41 16.34 -5.91 24.41
C ALA A 41 16.58 -7.38 24.04
N GLY A 42 17.81 -7.84 24.32
CA GLY A 42 18.28 -9.20 24.07
C GLY A 42 19.07 -9.32 22.76
N ALA A 43 20.27 -9.95 22.89
CA ALA A 43 21.21 -10.07 21.77
C ALA A 43 20.68 -10.97 20.63
N GLU A 44 20.10 -12.13 20.96
CA GLU A 44 19.57 -13.10 20.00
C GLU A 44 18.05 -13.22 20.08
N MET A 45 17.52 -13.21 21.31
CA MET A 45 16.10 -13.26 21.64
C MET A 45 15.71 -11.95 22.30
N GLY A 46 14.43 -11.60 22.24
CA GLY A 46 13.92 -10.37 22.84
C GLY A 46 13.19 -9.49 21.84
N TYR A 47 13.01 -8.24 22.19
CA TYR A 47 12.21 -7.33 21.35
C TYR A 47 13.01 -6.13 20.87
N ARG A 48 12.63 -5.66 19.69
CA ARG A 48 13.14 -4.43 19.07
C ARG A 48 11.98 -3.52 18.71
N ILE A 49 12.17 -2.25 19.02
CA ILE A 49 11.22 -1.19 18.68
C ILE A 49 11.94 -0.15 17.84
N TYR A 50 11.41 0.11 16.68
CA TYR A 50 11.86 1.17 15.78
C TYR A 50 10.79 2.23 15.67
N THR A 51 11.22 3.47 15.53
CA THR A 51 10.37 4.56 15.06
C THR A 51 11.01 5.19 13.83
N GLY A 52 10.19 5.75 12.98
CA GLY A 52 10.66 6.45 11.80
C GLY A 52 9.81 7.67 11.49
N SER A 53 10.42 8.63 10.85
CA SER A 53 9.76 9.77 10.27
C SER A 53 10.32 10.06 8.90
N GLY A 54 9.50 10.66 8.04
CA GLY A 54 9.91 10.90 6.67
C GLY A 54 9.01 11.84 5.91
N LEU A 55 9.33 11.98 4.64
CA LEU A 55 8.62 12.83 3.70
C LEU A 55 8.35 12.08 2.40
N VAL A 56 7.18 12.33 1.83
CA VAL A 56 6.85 12.03 0.45
C VAL A 56 7.02 13.31 -0.35
N ILE A 57 7.84 13.23 -1.38
CA ILE A 57 8.05 14.30 -2.36
C ILE A 57 7.27 13.92 -3.61
N PRO A 58 6.33 14.76 -4.07
CA PRO A 58 5.52 14.46 -5.24
C PRO A 58 6.37 14.39 -6.50
N GLY A 59 6.06 13.43 -7.36
CA GLY A 59 6.61 13.30 -8.69
C GLY A 59 5.90 14.17 -9.72
N SER A 60 6.21 13.93 -10.98
CA SER A 60 5.65 14.72 -12.10
C SER A 60 4.36 14.13 -12.69
N SER A 61 4.05 12.86 -12.41
CA SER A 61 2.79 12.24 -12.85
C SER A 61 1.66 12.59 -11.92
N VAL A 62 1.03 13.76 -12.10
CA VAL A 62 -0.04 14.29 -11.24
C VAL A 62 -1.31 14.54 -12.04
N LEU A 63 -2.47 14.44 -11.38
CA LEU A 63 -3.71 14.99 -11.91
C LEU A 63 -3.68 16.50 -11.79
N THR A 64 -3.89 17.18 -12.90
CA THR A 64 -3.86 18.65 -12.97
C THR A 64 -5.24 19.28 -12.79
N SER A 65 -6.28 18.45 -12.72
CA SER A 65 -7.67 18.86 -12.58
C SER A 65 -8.47 17.79 -11.86
N ASP A 66 -9.61 18.19 -11.31
CA ASP A 66 -10.55 17.30 -10.64
C ASP A 66 -11.21 16.33 -11.65
N PRO A 67 -10.97 15.02 -11.53
CA PRO A 67 -11.51 14.02 -12.44
C PRO A 67 -13.00 13.76 -12.25
N PHE A 68 -13.61 14.27 -11.17
CA PHE A 68 -15.03 14.06 -10.83
C PHE A 68 -15.90 15.25 -11.18
N PHE A 69 -15.32 16.34 -11.72
CA PHE A 69 -16.05 17.56 -12.11
C PHE A 69 -16.92 18.15 -10.99
N LEU A 70 -16.47 18.05 -9.75
CA LEU A 70 -17.23 18.49 -8.57
C LEU A 70 -17.61 19.97 -8.61
N ASN A 71 -16.85 20.79 -9.32
CA ASN A 71 -17.12 22.22 -9.54
C ASN A 71 -17.92 22.50 -10.81
N GLY A 72 -18.37 21.47 -11.55
CA GLY A 72 -19.12 21.62 -12.80
C GLY A 72 -18.31 22.12 -13.99
N GLU A 73 -16.98 22.18 -13.89
CA GLU A 73 -16.11 22.56 -14.99
C GLU A 73 -15.86 21.37 -15.91
N LEU A 74 -16.28 21.49 -17.17
CA LEU A 74 -15.93 20.51 -18.20
C LEU A 74 -14.47 20.68 -18.58
N LEU A 75 -13.66 19.66 -18.28
CA LEU A 75 -12.24 19.68 -18.56
C LEU A 75 -11.94 19.11 -19.94
N LYS A 76 -10.87 19.62 -20.56
CA LYS A 76 -10.37 19.12 -21.83
C LYS A 76 -9.68 17.77 -21.71
N GLU A 77 -9.15 17.46 -20.51
CA GLU A 77 -8.45 16.22 -20.21
C GLU A 77 -9.17 15.54 -19.05
N HIS A 78 -9.52 14.27 -19.26
CA HIS A 78 -10.17 13.45 -18.26
C HIS A 78 -9.25 12.27 -17.92
N ARG A 79 -8.64 12.31 -16.75
CA ARG A 79 -7.73 11.29 -16.25
C ARG A 79 -8.01 10.98 -14.80
N HIS A 80 -8.29 9.71 -14.49
CA HIS A 80 -8.59 9.25 -13.13
C HIS A 80 -7.37 8.75 -12.35
N PHE A 81 -6.25 8.48 -13.04
CA PHE A 81 -5.08 7.88 -12.43
C PHE A 81 -3.85 8.75 -12.58
N SER A 82 -3.02 8.71 -11.56
CA SER A 82 -1.70 9.31 -11.55
C SER A 82 -0.77 8.52 -10.62
N LEU A 83 0.53 8.54 -10.90
CA LEU A 83 1.54 7.89 -10.05
C LEU A 83 1.91 8.74 -8.83
N SER A 84 1.49 10.00 -8.81
CA SER A 84 1.75 10.96 -7.75
C SER A 84 0.48 11.69 -7.37
N SER A 85 0.29 11.90 -6.08
CA SER A 85 -0.79 12.75 -5.56
C SER A 85 -0.55 14.25 -5.79
N GLY A 86 0.65 14.65 -6.20
CA GLY A 86 1.03 16.06 -6.34
C GLY A 86 1.21 16.80 -5.02
N ALA A 87 1.05 16.14 -3.88
CA ALA A 87 1.10 16.74 -2.55
C ALA A 87 2.27 16.18 -1.72
N TYR A 88 2.88 17.06 -0.92
CA TYR A 88 3.84 16.63 0.09
C TYR A 88 3.13 15.96 1.26
N LYS A 89 3.66 14.82 1.73
CA LYS A 89 3.13 14.10 2.88
C LYS A 89 4.22 13.88 3.91
N ALA A 90 3.88 14.00 5.19
CA ALA A 90 4.70 13.52 6.28
C ALA A 90 4.46 12.02 6.48
N ILE A 91 5.52 11.30 6.83
CA ILE A 91 5.44 9.87 7.17
C ILE A 91 5.81 9.73 8.63
N VAL A 92 5.01 8.96 9.36
CA VAL A 92 5.33 8.50 10.71
C VAL A 92 5.17 7.00 10.74
N GLU A 93 6.17 6.30 11.29
CA GLU A 93 6.11 4.85 11.45
C GLU A 93 6.58 4.38 12.81
N THR A 94 6.04 3.26 13.26
CA THR A 94 6.55 2.50 14.39
C THR A 94 6.52 1.03 14.04
N GLN A 95 7.57 0.30 14.40
CA GLN A 95 7.70 -1.14 14.18
C GLN A 95 8.13 -1.80 15.48
N MET A 96 7.54 -2.95 15.77
CA MET A 96 7.91 -3.77 16.91
C MET A 96 8.10 -5.22 16.47
N PHE A 97 9.20 -5.81 16.90
CA PHE A 97 9.54 -7.21 16.63
C PHE A 97 9.92 -7.89 17.93
N LEU A 98 9.39 -9.08 18.13
CA LEU A 98 9.71 -9.96 19.23
C LEU A 98 10.21 -11.28 18.67
N LYS A 99 11.46 -11.67 18.99
CA LYS A 99 12.06 -12.96 18.66
C LYS A 99 12.09 -13.84 19.88
N ARG A 100 11.68 -15.10 19.74
CA ARG A 100 11.52 -16.06 20.82
C ARG A 100 12.16 -17.40 20.44
N ASN A 101 12.52 -18.19 21.45
CA ASN A 101 13.00 -19.57 21.28
C ASN A 101 11.88 -20.62 21.34
N VAL A 102 10.64 -20.19 21.56
CA VAL A 102 9.45 -21.03 21.57
C VAL A 102 8.43 -20.49 20.57
N ASN A 103 7.65 -21.38 19.98
CA ASN A 103 6.63 -20.99 19.02
C ASN A 103 5.51 -20.11 19.62
N PRO A 104 5.04 -19.08 18.90
CA PRO A 104 5.65 -18.56 17.69
C PRO A 104 7.03 -17.97 17.94
N VAL A 105 8.01 -18.29 17.08
CA VAL A 105 9.40 -17.84 17.20
C VAL A 105 9.59 -16.36 16.88
N PHE A 106 8.64 -15.78 16.14
CA PHE A 106 8.63 -14.38 15.78
C PHE A 106 7.22 -13.83 15.90
N LEU A 107 7.10 -12.66 16.48
CA LEU A 107 5.92 -11.82 16.46
C LEU A 107 6.35 -10.42 15.99
N GLY A 108 5.63 -9.86 15.07
CA GLY A 108 5.97 -8.55 14.53
C GLY A 108 4.76 -7.74 14.18
N GLY A 109 4.96 -6.43 14.12
CA GLY A 109 3.93 -5.52 13.66
C GLY A 109 4.51 -4.16 13.34
N PHE A 110 3.79 -3.43 12.50
CA PHE A 110 4.09 -2.03 12.22
C PHE A 110 2.82 -1.22 12.04
N ILE A 111 2.95 0.07 12.25
CA ILE A 111 2.01 1.10 11.85
C ILE A 111 2.74 2.15 11.06
N VAL A 112 2.18 2.55 9.92
CA VAL A 112 2.67 3.63 9.07
C VAL A 112 1.50 4.56 8.78
N ILE A 113 1.73 5.87 8.93
CA ILE A 113 0.77 6.91 8.64
C ILE A 113 1.40 7.87 7.63
N ASP A 114 0.74 8.06 6.51
CA ASP A 114 1.05 9.10 5.52
C ASP A 114 0.06 10.24 5.69
N TYR A 115 0.54 11.38 6.16
CA TYR A 115 -0.26 12.56 6.44
C TYR A 115 0.02 13.66 5.41
N PRO A 116 -0.95 14.11 4.61
CA PRO A 116 -0.75 15.21 3.67
C PRO A 116 -0.49 16.52 4.44
N ILE A 117 0.62 17.19 4.12
CA ILE A 117 1.00 18.44 4.77
C ILE A 117 0.14 19.60 4.28
N LYS A 118 -0.13 19.59 2.97
CA LYS A 118 -0.97 20.58 2.30
C LYS A 118 -1.50 20.01 1.00
N GLU A 119 -2.53 20.64 0.46
CA GLU A 119 -3.03 20.33 -0.87
C GLU A 119 -1.98 20.55 -1.97
N SER A 120 -2.13 19.84 -3.07
CA SER A 120 -1.32 20.02 -4.27
C SER A 120 -1.57 21.42 -4.88
N LYS A 121 -0.68 21.86 -5.76
CA LYS A 121 -0.88 23.11 -6.51
C LYS A 121 -2.13 23.11 -7.43
N TYR A 122 -2.75 21.95 -7.59
CA TYR A 122 -3.95 21.78 -8.41
C TYR A 122 -5.22 21.62 -7.57
N GLY A 123 -5.15 21.86 -6.24
CA GLY A 123 -6.30 21.81 -5.34
C GLY A 123 -6.64 20.40 -4.81
N TYR A 124 -5.79 19.41 -5.03
CA TYR A 124 -5.98 18.06 -4.47
C TYR A 124 -5.35 17.92 -3.10
N LEU A 125 -6.16 17.61 -2.10
CA LEU A 125 -5.73 17.16 -0.77
C LEU A 125 -5.90 15.63 -0.70
N PRO A 126 -4.82 14.85 -0.80
CA PRO A 126 -4.94 13.40 -0.72
C PRO A 126 -5.39 12.94 0.66
N PRO A 127 -5.97 11.73 0.75
CA PRO A 127 -6.38 11.16 2.03
C PRO A 127 -5.20 10.92 2.97
N ILE A 128 -5.49 10.89 4.27
CA ILE A 128 -4.57 10.31 5.26
C ILE A 128 -4.62 8.80 5.07
N ALA A 129 -3.47 8.20 4.77
CA ALA A 129 -3.36 6.76 4.62
C ALA A 129 -2.72 6.16 5.88
N THR A 130 -3.35 5.14 6.44
CA THR A 130 -2.85 4.39 7.60
C THR A 130 -2.74 2.92 7.24
N SER A 131 -1.58 2.33 7.48
CA SER A 131 -1.35 0.90 7.32
C SER A 131 -0.90 0.31 8.65
N VAL A 132 -1.55 -0.77 9.07
CA VAL A 132 -1.19 -1.55 10.24
C VAL A 132 -0.97 -2.99 9.81
N SER A 133 0.11 -3.61 10.26
CA SER A 133 0.38 -5.02 10.00
C SER A 133 0.75 -5.73 11.29
N LEU A 134 0.24 -6.95 11.43
CA LEU A 134 0.61 -7.89 12.48
C LEU A 134 1.06 -9.19 11.81
N SER A 135 2.09 -9.83 12.34
CA SER A 135 2.60 -11.09 11.82
C SER A 135 3.13 -11.99 12.93
N ALA A 136 3.03 -13.29 12.69
CA ALA A 136 3.58 -14.32 13.55
C ALA A 136 4.21 -15.41 12.69
N SER A 137 5.39 -15.93 13.10
CA SER A 137 6.05 -17.04 12.44
C SER A 137 6.14 -18.23 13.39
N ILE A 138 5.68 -19.39 12.93
CA ILE A 138 5.72 -20.65 13.63
C ILE A 138 6.78 -21.54 12.96
N MET A 139 7.87 -21.80 13.65
CA MET A 139 8.94 -22.65 13.15
C MET A 139 8.54 -24.12 13.25
N ARG A 140 8.78 -24.86 12.18
CA ARG A 140 8.75 -26.31 12.16
C ARG A 140 10.18 -26.83 12.16
N TYR A 141 10.50 -27.69 13.11
CA TYR A 141 11.84 -28.30 13.26
C TYR A 141 11.90 -29.59 12.42
N ASP A 142 11.59 -29.46 11.13
CA ASP A 142 11.73 -30.51 10.12
C ASP A 142 13.09 -30.39 9.40
N GLU A 143 13.38 -31.31 8.50
CA GLU A 143 14.64 -31.33 7.74
C GLU A 143 14.85 -30.06 6.91
N LEU A 144 13.79 -29.38 6.51
CA LEU A 144 13.82 -28.15 5.72
C LEU A 144 13.88 -26.89 6.57
N MET A 145 13.85 -27.01 7.90
CA MET A 145 13.78 -25.86 8.82
C MET A 145 12.73 -24.85 8.33
N SER A 146 11.53 -25.33 8.13
CA SER A 146 10.45 -24.57 7.55
C SER A 146 9.70 -23.70 8.58
N SER A 147 9.04 -22.63 8.12
CA SER A 147 8.14 -21.84 8.95
C SER A 147 6.80 -21.60 8.27
N ILE A 148 5.77 -21.49 9.11
CA ILE A 148 4.44 -20.99 8.70
C ILE A 148 4.34 -19.57 9.21
N ASP A 149 4.05 -18.64 8.31
CA ASP A 149 3.87 -17.23 8.61
C ASP A 149 2.37 -16.89 8.50
N ILE A 150 1.84 -16.25 9.54
CA ILE A 150 0.45 -15.77 9.58
C ILE A 150 0.51 -14.27 9.68
N GLY A 151 -0.26 -13.58 8.86
CA GLY A 151 -0.29 -12.13 8.81
C GLY A 151 -1.70 -11.57 8.75
N LEU A 152 -1.86 -10.36 9.25
CA LEU A 152 -3.04 -9.52 9.06
C LEU A 152 -2.57 -8.11 8.77
N MET A 153 -3.00 -7.57 7.63
CA MET A 153 -2.78 -6.18 7.28
C MET A 153 -4.11 -5.44 7.22
N MET A 154 -4.15 -4.25 7.79
CA MET A 154 -5.23 -3.29 7.68
C MET A 154 -4.71 -2.08 6.93
N SER A 155 -5.44 -1.64 5.92
CA SER A 155 -5.19 -0.38 5.21
C SER A 155 -6.43 0.49 5.29
N HIS A 156 -6.28 1.69 5.81
CA HIS A 156 -7.32 2.70 5.91
C HIS A 156 -6.91 3.94 5.15
N SER A 157 -7.83 4.48 4.37
CA SER A 157 -7.72 5.76 3.68
C SER A 157 -8.88 6.65 4.14
N SER A 158 -8.59 7.84 4.64
CA SER A 158 -9.64 8.83 4.92
C SER A 158 -10.17 9.42 3.61
N GLN A 159 -11.18 10.27 3.69
CA GLN A 159 -11.69 10.97 2.52
C GLN A 159 -10.69 12.01 2.01
N GLY A 160 -10.36 11.96 0.70
CA GLY A 160 -9.64 13.01 -0.02
C GLY A 160 -10.52 14.18 -0.38
N LYS A 161 -9.94 15.25 -0.89
CA LYS A 161 -10.69 16.46 -1.29
C LYS A 161 -10.11 17.08 -2.55
N TRP A 162 -10.99 17.59 -3.42
CA TRP A 162 -10.67 18.46 -4.53
C TRP A 162 -11.23 19.85 -4.29
N ASN A 163 -10.38 20.87 -4.24
CA ASN A 163 -10.78 22.25 -3.98
C ASN A 163 -11.71 22.39 -2.75
N GLY A 164 -11.43 21.61 -1.70
CA GLY A 164 -12.22 21.56 -0.48
C GLY A 164 -13.48 20.68 -0.52
N LEU A 165 -13.89 20.19 -1.70
CA LEU A 165 -15.03 19.28 -1.85
C LEU A 165 -14.58 17.82 -1.64
N PRO A 166 -15.39 16.98 -0.97
CA PRO A 166 -15.09 15.58 -0.75
C PRO A 166 -14.92 14.82 -2.07
N GLU A 167 -13.81 14.08 -2.19
CA GLU A 167 -13.57 13.20 -3.32
C GLU A 167 -14.44 11.95 -3.22
N PRO A 168 -15.24 11.62 -4.25
CA PRO A 168 -16.05 10.41 -4.25
C PRO A 168 -15.19 9.16 -4.09
N ASN A 169 -15.67 8.18 -3.32
CA ASN A 169 -15.09 6.85 -3.18
C ASN A 169 -13.62 6.79 -2.70
N SER A 170 -13.08 7.88 -2.17
CA SER A 170 -11.68 7.94 -1.69
C SER A 170 -11.49 7.35 -0.29
N GLU A 171 -12.53 7.33 0.52
CA GLU A 171 -12.50 6.71 1.84
C GLU A 171 -12.63 5.19 1.73
N SER A 172 -11.74 4.46 2.40
CA SER A 172 -11.75 3.00 2.34
C SER A 172 -11.13 2.36 3.57
N LEU A 173 -11.56 1.13 3.85
CA LEU A 173 -10.93 0.23 4.83
C LEU A 173 -10.82 -1.16 4.22
N MET A 174 -9.62 -1.69 4.23
CA MET A 174 -9.32 -3.03 3.74
C MET A 174 -8.62 -3.84 4.84
N LEU A 175 -9.04 -5.09 5.00
CA LEU A 175 -8.36 -6.09 5.82
C LEU A 175 -7.83 -7.20 4.92
N SER A 176 -6.57 -7.58 5.14
CA SER A 176 -5.88 -8.56 4.30
C SER A 176 -5.20 -9.61 5.17
N PRO A 177 -5.90 -10.68 5.56
CA PRO A 177 -5.27 -11.85 6.15
C PRO A 177 -4.36 -12.53 5.15
N SER A 178 -3.27 -13.10 5.65
CA SER A 178 -2.30 -13.83 4.84
C SER A 178 -1.78 -15.07 5.57
N ILE A 179 -1.40 -16.07 4.79
CA ILE A 179 -0.67 -17.23 5.26
C ILE A 179 0.51 -17.47 4.33
N GLY A 180 1.67 -17.68 4.91
CA GLY A 180 2.91 -17.93 4.20
C GLY A 180 3.53 -19.25 4.61
N TYR A 181 4.36 -19.79 3.74
CA TYR A 181 5.21 -20.92 4.01
C TYR A 181 6.62 -20.65 3.50
N LEU A 182 7.59 -20.68 4.40
CA LEU A 182 8.99 -20.49 4.08
C LEU A 182 9.73 -21.78 4.38
N PHE A 183 10.58 -22.22 3.46
CA PHE A 183 11.43 -23.39 3.64
C PHE A 183 12.79 -23.19 2.98
N ASN A 184 13.79 -23.85 3.52
CA ASN A 184 15.15 -23.79 3.00
C ASN A 184 15.42 -24.95 2.05
N THR A 185 16.05 -24.63 0.94
CA THR A 185 16.56 -25.60 -0.02
C THR A 185 18.07 -25.47 -0.13
N ARG A 186 18.70 -26.42 -0.82
CA ARG A 186 20.15 -26.34 -1.12
C ARG A 186 20.56 -25.10 -1.93
N PHE A 187 19.62 -24.47 -2.61
CA PHE A 187 19.85 -23.29 -3.44
C PHE A 187 19.53 -21.98 -2.73
N GLY A 188 18.82 -22.05 -1.59
CA GLY A 188 18.39 -20.87 -0.84
C GLY A 188 17.02 -21.04 -0.21
N ALA A 189 16.50 -19.95 0.32
CA ALA A 189 15.18 -19.92 0.93
C ALA A 189 14.09 -19.65 -0.10
N VAL A 190 13.01 -20.42 -0.02
CA VAL A 190 11.80 -20.26 -0.86
C VAL A 190 10.66 -19.84 0.05
N ALA A 191 9.95 -18.79 -0.32
CA ALA A 191 8.76 -18.34 0.36
C ALA A 191 7.57 -18.33 -0.60
N LEU A 192 6.46 -18.87 -0.13
CA LEU A 192 5.14 -18.78 -0.75
C LEU A 192 4.24 -18.01 0.18
N ASN A 193 3.44 -17.10 -0.32
CA ASN A 193 2.46 -16.37 0.48
C ASN A 193 1.14 -16.26 -0.27
N LEU A 194 0.06 -16.53 0.43
CA LEU A 194 -1.32 -16.38 -0.02
C LEU A 194 -1.98 -15.30 0.82
N GLN A 195 -2.59 -14.31 0.17
CA GLN A 195 -3.28 -13.20 0.82
C GLN A 195 -4.64 -12.99 0.17
N LYS A 196 -5.64 -12.69 0.98
CA LYS A 196 -6.97 -12.32 0.51
C LYS A 196 -7.38 -10.97 1.07
N PRO A 197 -7.37 -9.89 0.28
CA PRO A 197 -7.93 -8.61 0.67
C PRO A 197 -9.47 -8.67 0.78
N TYR A 198 -10.00 -8.10 1.85
CA TYR A 198 -11.43 -7.86 2.07
C TYR A 198 -11.66 -6.37 2.22
N MET A 199 -12.42 -5.80 1.31
CA MET A 199 -12.89 -4.43 1.44
C MET A 199 -14.02 -4.40 2.47
N ILE A 200 -13.84 -3.64 3.55
CA ILE A 200 -14.84 -3.48 4.61
C ILE A 200 -15.78 -2.33 4.30
N PHE A 201 -15.23 -1.22 3.82
CA PHE A 201 -15.99 -0.13 3.20
C PHE A 201 -15.13 0.58 2.14
N GLY A 202 -15.78 1.33 1.27
CA GLY A 202 -15.20 2.03 0.12
C GLY A 202 -15.83 1.62 -1.19
N ALA A 203 -15.32 2.12 -2.30
CA ALA A 203 -15.90 1.96 -3.64
C ALA A 203 -16.15 0.50 -4.07
N PHE A 204 -15.31 -0.43 -3.63
CA PHE A 204 -15.39 -1.84 -4.04
C PHE A 204 -16.28 -2.71 -3.14
N VAL A 205 -17.08 -2.11 -2.27
CA VAL A 205 -18.03 -2.82 -1.37
C VAL A 205 -19.47 -2.65 -1.82
N GLN A 206 -19.75 -1.57 -2.53
CA GLN A 206 -21.11 -1.19 -2.92
C GLN A 206 -21.43 -1.66 -4.33
N ASN A 207 -22.70 -2.06 -4.53
CA ASN A 207 -23.26 -2.21 -5.85
C ASN A 207 -23.84 -0.85 -6.25
N GLU A 208 -23.39 -0.28 -7.34
CA GLU A 208 -24.02 0.87 -7.98
C GLU A 208 -24.90 0.36 -9.13
N GLY A 209 -26.23 0.43 -8.94
CA GLY A 209 -27.18 -0.07 -9.91
C GLY A 209 -27.05 -1.58 -10.14
N ASP A 210 -27.00 -2.00 -11.40
CA ASP A 210 -26.87 -3.41 -11.80
C ASP A 210 -25.41 -3.93 -11.85
N ILE A 211 -24.44 -3.09 -11.51
CA ILE A 211 -23.01 -3.43 -11.58
C ILE A 211 -22.51 -3.85 -10.21
N ASP A 212 -22.07 -5.11 -10.08
CA ASP A 212 -21.39 -5.59 -8.89
C ASP A 212 -19.92 -5.13 -8.91
N GLN A 213 -19.59 -4.12 -8.11
CA GLN A 213 -18.23 -3.59 -7.98
C GLN A 213 -17.40 -4.29 -6.89
N ARG A 214 -17.93 -5.33 -6.25
CA ARG A 214 -17.20 -6.04 -5.20
C ARG A 214 -15.94 -6.69 -5.76
N SER A 215 -14.83 -6.44 -5.08
CA SER A 215 -13.55 -7.06 -5.43
C SER A 215 -13.37 -8.39 -4.70
N ASP A 216 -13.24 -9.49 -5.42
CA ASP A 216 -12.87 -10.81 -4.90
C ASP A 216 -11.53 -11.26 -5.53
N VAL A 217 -10.45 -10.73 -4.99
CA VAL A 217 -9.09 -10.95 -5.50
C VAL A 217 -8.29 -11.80 -4.51
N TRP A 218 -7.62 -12.82 -5.02
CA TRP A 218 -6.59 -13.56 -4.31
C TRP A 218 -5.22 -13.12 -4.82
N GLN A 219 -4.29 -12.90 -3.90
CA GLN A 219 -2.92 -12.59 -4.23
C GLN A 219 -2.01 -13.75 -3.81
N ILE A 220 -1.26 -14.26 -4.76
CA ILE A 220 -0.23 -15.28 -4.51
C ILE A 220 1.11 -14.65 -4.84
N SER A 221 2.06 -14.73 -3.90
CA SER A 221 3.42 -14.29 -4.13
C SER A 221 4.42 -15.43 -3.90
N PHE A 222 5.43 -15.46 -4.75
CA PHE A 222 6.54 -16.38 -4.67
C PHE A 222 7.84 -15.58 -4.58
N ALA A 223 8.69 -15.93 -3.62
CA ALA A 223 10.00 -15.33 -3.50
C ALA A 223 11.08 -16.42 -3.37
N LEU A 224 12.19 -16.21 -4.05
CA LEU A 224 13.38 -17.05 -3.98
C LEU A 224 14.58 -16.19 -3.57
N ARG A 225 15.24 -16.54 -2.48
CA ARG A 225 16.44 -15.87 -2.00
C ARG A 225 17.63 -16.79 -2.14
N PHE A 226 18.51 -16.49 -3.06
CA PHE A 226 19.79 -17.19 -3.20
C PHE A 226 20.77 -16.76 -2.13
N LEU A 227 21.45 -17.73 -1.53
CA LEU A 227 22.59 -17.48 -0.65
C LEU A 227 23.88 -17.69 -1.44
N SER A 228 24.56 -16.61 -1.77
CA SER A 228 25.93 -16.72 -2.30
C SER A 228 26.84 -17.15 -1.14
N LYS A 229 27.51 -18.29 -1.27
CA LYS A 229 28.63 -18.62 -0.39
C LYS A 229 29.72 -17.57 -0.67
N ARG A 230 30.03 -16.73 0.33
CA ARG A 230 31.32 -16.04 0.35
C ARG A 230 32.37 -17.12 0.69
N GLU A 231 33.22 -17.43 -0.25
CA GLU A 231 34.48 -18.13 0.01
C GLU A 231 35.39 -17.27 0.88
#